data_e8cbc9f6f95e62c6fa22735ba6dc5b26
#
_entry.id   e8cbc9f6f95e62c6fa22735ba6dc5b26
#
_cell.length_a   1.000
_cell.length_b   1.000
_cell.length_c   1.000
_cell.angle_alpha   90.00
_cell.angle_beta   90.00
_cell.angle_gamma   90.00
#
_symmetry.space_group_name_H-M   'P 1'
#
loop_
_entity.id
_entity.type
_entity.pdbx_description
1 polymer ?
#
loop_
_entity_poly.entity_id
_entity_poly.type
_entity_poly.pdbx_seq_one_letter_code
_entity_poly.pdbx_strand_id
1 'polypeptide(L)'
;VKSRLLLAALLAALCVPALAAPAAKPKAKATAARNWLTTAGRTAEGAIVIGNPAAKVKLVEYLSMTCSHCAQLSAEALPPLQRDYIARGLVSLEVRHAVRDGYDFAASLLLRCEPPARYLESIEALFATQPQWMQKGAGAAAVPGFDSKSSDEKMLAVARASGFDSFFARRGMSPQAFAACMADEKAQQQLAQMAGNSWERDAIPGTPLILINGKRQEGVHDWADLEPLIRAALK
;
A
#
# COMPACT_ATOMS: atom_id res chain seq x y z
N VAL A 1 65.07 -84.44 -20.07
CA VAL A 1 64.88 -83.24 -19.27
C VAL A 1 63.95 -82.36 -20.05
N LYS A 2 62.77 -81.98 -19.43
CA LYS A 2 61.57 -81.43 -20.09
C LYS A 2 61.64 -79.90 -20.25
N SER A 3 61.50 -79.44 -21.50
CA SER A 3 61.37 -78.04 -21.83
C SER A 3 59.86 -77.59 -21.78
N ARG A 4 59.55 -76.56 -21.07
CA ARG A 4 58.21 -75.95 -21.08
C ARG A 4 58.25 -74.64 -21.79
N LEU A 5 57.56 -74.55 -22.95
CA LEU A 5 57.27 -73.30 -23.64
C LEU A 5 56.15 -72.58 -22.93
N LEU A 6 56.35 -71.32 -22.60
CA LEU A 6 55.37 -70.38 -22.13
C LEU A 6 54.89 -69.54 -23.31
N LEU A 7 53.62 -69.64 -23.67
CA LEU A 7 52.95 -68.83 -24.67
C LEU A 7 52.45 -67.53 -23.97
N ALA A 8 52.97 -66.39 -24.35
CA ALA A 8 52.53 -65.11 -23.89
C ALA A 8 51.41 -64.57 -24.85
N ALA A 9 50.21 -64.48 -24.37
CA ALA A 9 49.08 -63.86 -25.11
C ALA A 9 49.13 -62.37 -24.89
N LEU A 10 49.30 -61.61 -25.96
CA LEU A 10 49.12 -60.13 -25.96
C LEU A 10 47.62 -59.79 -26.07
N LEU A 11 47.02 -59.25 -25.01
CA LEU A 11 45.70 -58.62 -25.09
C LEU A 11 45.92 -57.14 -25.52
N ALA A 12 45.49 -56.80 -26.73
CA ALA A 12 45.39 -55.44 -27.19
C ALA A 12 44.08 -54.80 -26.65
N ALA A 13 44.20 -53.87 -25.71
CA ALA A 13 43.08 -53.13 -25.20
C ALA A 13 42.70 -52.01 -26.20
N LEU A 14 41.54 -52.15 -26.84
CA LEU A 14 40.90 -51.12 -27.65
C LEU A 14 40.34 -50.01 -26.75
N CYS A 15 41.03 -48.86 -26.62
CA CYS A 15 40.49 -47.65 -26.02
C CYS A 15 39.52 -47.01 -27.01
N VAL A 16 38.19 -47.10 -26.74
CA VAL A 16 37.17 -46.34 -27.44
C VAL A 16 37.04 -44.98 -26.75
N PRO A 17 37.23 -43.87 -27.45
CA PRO A 17 37.00 -42.56 -26.85
C PRO A 17 35.48 -42.36 -26.59
N ALA A 18 35.08 -42.21 -25.30
CA ALA A 18 33.74 -41.83 -24.92
C ALA A 18 33.47 -40.40 -25.40
N LEU A 19 32.57 -40.22 -26.38
CA LEU A 19 32.02 -38.90 -26.71
C LEU A 19 31.25 -38.37 -25.50
N ALA A 20 31.83 -37.39 -24.81
CA ALA A 20 31.15 -36.68 -23.75
C ALA A 20 29.92 -35.93 -24.34
N ALA A 21 28.73 -36.32 -23.96
CA ALA A 21 27.50 -35.57 -24.28
C ALA A 21 27.60 -34.16 -23.70
N PRO A 22 27.14 -33.12 -24.41
CA PRO A 22 27.18 -31.76 -23.89
C PRO A 22 26.29 -31.66 -22.63
N ALA A 23 26.86 -31.20 -21.53
CA ALA A 23 26.17 -31.00 -20.27
C ALA A 23 24.99 -30.01 -20.48
N ALA A 24 23.79 -30.48 -20.23
CA ALA A 24 22.58 -29.64 -20.29
C ALA A 24 22.76 -28.46 -19.31
N LYS A 25 22.71 -27.23 -19.80
CA LYS A 25 22.71 -26.02 -18.98
C LYS A 25 21.59 -26.14 -17.95
N PRO A 26 21.85 -25.89 -16.64
CA PRO A 26 20.80 -25.93 -15.64
C PRO A 26 19.72 -24.88 -16.01
N LYS A 27 18.48 -25.34 -16.19
CA LYS A 27 17.33 -24.46 -16.33
C LYS A 27 17.30 -23.57 -15.09
N ALA A 28 17.52 -22.26 -15.26
CA ALA A 28 17.33 -21.30 -14.19
C ALA A 28 15.93 -21.52 -13.58
N LYS A 29 15.87 -21.83 -12.30
CA LYS A 29 14.61 -21.87 -11.56
C LYS A 29 13.94 -20.51 -11.78
N ALA A 30 12.77 -20.49 -12.42
CA ALA A 30 11.96 -19.30 -12.50
C ALA A 30 11.67 -18.87 -11.06
N THR A 31 12.31 -17.82 -10.58
CA THR A 31 11.98 -17.17 -9.31
C THR A 31 10.54 -16.73 -9.45
N ALA A 32 9.67 -17.21 -8.56
CA ALA A 32 8.29 -16.78 -8.51
C ALA A 32 8.26 -15.24 -8.53
N ALA A 33 7.48 -14.65 -9.44
CA ALA A 33 7.40 -13.22 -9.58
C ALA A 33 7.00 -12.62 -8.22
N ARG A 34 7.81 -11.66 -7.73
CA ARG A 34 7.59 -11.01 -6.43
C ARG A 34 6.27 -10.26 -6.47
N ASN A 35 5.39 -10.54 -5.51
CA ASN A 35 4.18 -9.74 -5.30
C ASN A 35 4.56 -8.47 -4.52
N TRP A 36 4.57 -7.33 -5.20
CA TRP A 36 4.96 -6.05 -4.63
C TRP A 36 3.92 -5.42 -3.70
N LEU A 37 2.69 -5.93 -3.64
CA LEU A 37 1.67 -5.47 -2.67
C LEU A 37 2.11 -5.67 -1.22
N THR A 38 3.01 -6.62 -0.96
CA THR A 38 3.56 -6.85 0.39
C THR A 38 4.70 -5.92 0.75
N THR A 39 5.17 -5.10 -0.21
CA THR A 39 6.21 -4.10 0.03
C THR A 39 5.54 -2.78 0.34
N ALA A 40 5.56 -2.39 1.61
CA ALA A 40 4.93 -1.17 2.09
C ALA A 40 5.81 -0.48 3.13
N GLY A 41 5.74 0.85 3.18
CA GLY A 41 6.53 1.66 4.09
C GLY A 41 5.95 3.05 4.25
N ARG A 42 6.75 3.95 4.84
CA ARG A 42 6.40 5.36 5.03
C ARG A 42 7.51 6.25 4.51
N THR A 43 7.12 7.40 3.95
CA THR A 43 8.06 8.50 3.67
C THR A 43 8.49 9.19 4.96
N ALA A 44 9.49 10.05 4.88
CA ALA A 44 9.91 10.89 6.02
C ALA A 44 8.76 11.80 6.50
N GLU A 45 7.89 12.25 5.60
CA GLU A 45 6.69 13.04 5.91
C GLU A 45 5.53 12.16 6.41
N GLY A 46 5.71 10.83 6.45
CA GLY A 46 4.74 9.89 6.96
C GLY A 46 3.66 9.45 5.95
N ALA A 47 3.78 9.77 4.68
CA ALA A 47 2.91 9.22 3.64
C ALA A 47 3.11 7.69 3.53
N ILE A 48 2.04 6.97 3.25
CA ILE A 48 2.11 5.51 3.06
C ILE A 48 2.53 5.24 1.63
N VAL A 49 3.54 4.38 1.46
CA VAL A 49 4.02 3.96 0.14
C VAL A 49 3.88 2.45 0.00
N ILE A 50 3.25 2.00 -1.08
CA ILE A 50 3.05 0.59 -1.40
C ILE A 50 3.58 0.32 -2.80
N GLY A 51 4.24 -0.82 -2.97
CA GLY A 51 4.71 -1.28 -4.26
C GLY A 51 6.24 -1.26 -4.41
N ASN A 52 6.68 -1.45 -5.64
CA ASN A 52 8.10 -1.46 -5.98
C ASN A 52 8.71 -0.05 -5.87
N PRO A 53 9.69 0.18 -4.99
CA PRO A 53 10.35 1.49 -4.92
C PRO A 53 11.09 1.87 -6.23
N ALA A 54 11.42 0.90 -7.08
CA ALA A 54 12.00 1.11 -8.40
C ALA A 54 10.96 1.09 -9.55
N ALA A 55 9.64 1.15 -9.24
CA ALA A 55 8.60 1.18 -10.26
C ALA A 55 8.80 2.36 -11.23
N LYS A 56 8.55 2.13 -12.53
CA LYS A 56 8.64 3.16 -13.57
C LYS A 56 7.62 4.29 -13.35
N VAL A 57 6.45 3.95 -12.83
CA VAL A 57 5.40 4.92 -12.52
C VAL A 57 5.31 5.12 -11.00
N LYS A 58 5.48 6.37 -10.57
CA LYS A 58 5.26 6.85 -9.22
C LYS A 58 3.92 7.55 -9.18
N LEU A 59 2.92 6.88 -8.64
CA LEU A 59 1.59 7.43 -8.43
C LEU A 59 1.52 8.04 -7.04
N VAL A 60 1.11 9.29 -6.93
CA VAL A 60 0.81 9.95 -5.66
C VAL A 60 -0.67 10.31 -5.66
N GLU A 61 -1.38 9.95 -4.61
CA GLU A 61 -2.76 10.33 -4.40
C GLU A 61 -2.87 11.19 -3.13
N TYR A 62 -3.39 12.42 -3.29
CA TYR A 62 -3.88 13.22 -2.18
C TYR A 62 -5.35 12.90 -1.98
N LEU A 63 -5.69 12.42 -0.79
CA LEU A 63 -7.06 12.02 -0.47
C LEU A 63 -7.51 12.53 0.90
N SER A 64 -8.81 12.53 1.10
CA SER A 64 -9.47 12.80 2.37
C SER A 64 -10.46 11.67 2.66
N MET A 65 -10.47 11.17 3.89
CA MET A 65 -11.38 10.08 4.27
C MET A 65 -12.85 10.51 4.28
N THR A 66 -13.14 11.81 4.33
CA THR A 66 -14.51 12.36 4.25
C THR A 66 -14.88 12.82 2.83
N CYS A 67 -14.02 12.61 1.83
CA CYS A 67 -14.31 12.94 0.44
C CYS A 67 -15.03 11.80 -0.27
N SER A 68 -16.26 12.06 -0.76
CA SER A 68 -17.03 11.07 -1.52
C SER A 68 -16.41 10.70 -2.87
N HIS A 69 -15.77 11.67 -3.56
CA HIS A 69 -15.05 11.40 -4.80
C HIS A 69 -13.80 10.52 -4.56
N CYS A 70 -13.13 10.64 -3.41
CA CYS A 70 -12.04 9.72 -3.04
C CYS A 70 -12.58 8.30 -2.80
N ALA A 71 -13.75 8.17 -2.15
CA ALA A 71 -14.39 6.87 -1.95
C ALA A 71 -14.78 6.23 -3.29
N GLN A 72 -15.31 7.01 -4.22
CA GLN A 72 -15.64 6.54 -5.57
C GLN A 72 -14.40 6.08 -6.32
N LEU A 73 -13.36 6.93 -6.42
CA LEU A 73 -12.11 6.58 -7.08
C LEU A 73 -11.48 5.34 -6.45
N SER A 74 -11.47 5.23 -5.11
CA SER A 74 -10.95 4.06 -4.41
C SER A 74 -11.70 2.79 -4.82
N ALA A 75 -13.02 2.81 -4.86
CA ALA A 75 -13.84 1.64 -5.20
C ALA A 75 -13.58 1.15 -6.65
N GLU A 76 -13.35 2.07 -7.57
CA GLU A 76 -13.15 1.75 -8.99
C GLU A 76 -11.69 1.44 -9.32
N ALA A 77 -10.75 2.22 -8.76
CA ALA A 77 -9.35 2.18 -9.16
C ALA A 77 -8.49 1.20 -8.34
N LEU A 78 -8.69 1.11 -7.02
CA LEU A 78 -7.78 0.30 -6.20
C LEU A 78 -7.72 -1.17 -6.60
N PRO A 79 -8.83 -1.90 -6.86
CA PRO A 79 -8.75 -3.31 -7.21
C PRO A 79 -7.93 -3.60 -8.48
N PRO A 80 -8.18 -2.94 -9.64
CA PRO A 80 -7.35 -3.15 -10.83
C PRO A 80 -5.93 -2.59 -10.67
N LEU A 81 -5.74 -1.46 -9.98
CA LEU A 81 -4.42 -0.88 -9.72
C LEU A 81 -3.56 -1.84 -8.91
N GLN A 82 -4.10 -2.44 -7.86
CA GLN A 82 -3.40 -3.41 -7.03
C GLN A 82 -3.01 -4.64 -7.84
N ARG A 83 -3.98 -5.26 -8.54
CA ARG A 83 -3.79 -6.52 -9.24
C ARG A 83 -2.86 -6.39 -10.45
N ASP A 84 -3.10 -5.39 -11.28
CA ASP A 84 -2.51 -5.32 -12.63
C ASP A 84 -1.24 -4.47 -12.69
N TYR A 85 -1.04 -3.59 -11.72
CA TYR A 85 0.07 -2.63 -11.73
C TYR A 85 0.99 -2.73 -10.50
N ILE A 86 0.45 -2.60 -9.27
CA ILE A 86 1.28 -2.59 -8.05
C ILE A 86 1.86 -3.98 -7.80
N ALA A 87 1.04 -5.04 -7.81
CA ALA A 87 1.49 -6.42 -7.58
C ALA A 87 2.63 -6.82 -8.53
N ARG A 88 2.57 -6.30 -9.76
CA ARG A 88 3.55 -6.55 -10.83
C ARG A 88 4.79 -5.64 -10.74
N GLY A 89 4.79 -4.67 -9.84
CA GLY A 89 5.89 -3.73 -9.66
C GLY A 89 6.02 -2.65 -10.73
N LEU A 90 4.97 -2.43 -11.52
CA LEU A 90 4.91 -1.41 -12.57
C LEU A 90 4.63 -0.02 -12.00
N VAL A 91 3.85 0.03 -10.93
CA VAL A 91 3.44 1.24 -10.20
C VAL A 91 3.83 1.11 -8.74
N SER A 92 4.31 2.19 -8.14
CA SER A 92 4.28 2.42 -6.69
C SER A 92 3.25 3.48 -6.37
N LEU A 93 2.44 3.25 -5.34
CA LEU A 93 1.42 4.18 -4.86
C LEU A 93 1.90 4.84 -3.57
N GLU A 94 1.91 6.16 -3.53
CA GLU A 94 2.10 6.97 -2.33
C GLU A 94 0.78 7.67 -2.00
N VAL A 95 0.30 7.51 -0.75
CA VAL A 95 -0.93 8.14 -0.28
C VAL A 95 -0.62 9.24 0.70
N ARG A 96 -1.11 10.44 0.41
CA ARG A 96 -1.01 11.64 1.24
C ARG A 96 -2.38 12.03 1.76
N HIS A 97 -2.53 12.04 3.07
CA HIS A 97 -3.79 12.45 3.70
C HIS A 97 -3.91 13.99 3.70
N ALA A 98 -4.75 14.52 2.84
CA ALA A 98 -5.14 15.93 2.80
C ALA A 98 -6.37 16.15 3.67
N VAL A 99 -6.18 16.05 4.97
CA VAL A 99 -7.24 16.10 5.98
C VAL A 99 -8.02 17.42 5.90
N ARG A 100 -9.37 17.36 5.99
CA ARG A 100 -10.28 18.50 5.90
C ARG A 100 -11.03 18.80 7.19
N ASP A 101 -11.25 17.79 8.01
CA ASP A 101 -12.09 17.90 9.21
C ASP A 101 -11.69 16.90 10.30
N GLY A 102 -12.30 16.97 11.48
CA GLY A 102 -11.97 16.10 12.61
C GLY A 102 -12.33 14.62 12.39
N TYR A 103 -13.34 14.31 11.59
CA TYR A 103 -13.69 12.92 11.24
C TYR A 103 -12.64 12.30 10.33
N ASP A 104 -12.21 13.08 9.33
CA ASP A 104 -11.11 12.74 8.44
C ASP A 104 -9.82 12.53 9.23
N PHE A 105 -9.52 13.44 10.17
CA PHE A 105 -8.32 13.34 11.00
C PHE A 105 -8.31 12.04 11.80
N ALA A 106 -9.41 11.70 12.48
CA ALA A 106 -9.50 10.49 13.29
C ALA A 106 -9.36 9.21 12.44
N ALA A 107 -10.05 9.15 11.28
CA ALA A 107 -9.95 8.03 10.35
C ALA A 107 -8.53 7.87 9.80
N SER A 108 -7.94 8.98 9.34
CA SER A 108 -6.59 9.03 8.77
C SER A 108 -5.51 8.66 9.78
N LEU A 109 -5.64 9.12 11.04
CA LEU A 109 -4.71 8.77 12.12
C LEU A 109 -4.72 7.28 12.40
N LEU A 110 -5.91 6.67 12.56
CA LEU A 110 -6.06 5.24 12.84
C LEU A 110 -5.56 4.35 11.69
N LEU A 111 -5.85 4.71 10.44
CA LEU A 111 -5.28 4.03 9.27
C LEU A 111 -3.75 4.05 9.29
N ARG A 112 -3.16 5.15 9.72
CA ARG A 112 -1.71 5.31 9.78
C ARG A 112 -1.08 4.58 10.97
N CYS A 113 -1.85 4.18 11.98
CA CYS A 113 -1.37 3.35 13.09
C CYS A 113 -1.32 1.86 12.76
N GLU A 114 -1.99 1.44 11.69
CA GLU A 114 -1.86 0.06 11.21
C GLU A 114 -0.49 -0.19 10.54
N PRO A 115 -0.07 -1.45 10.47
CA PRO A 115 1.07 -1.81 9.63
C PRO A 115 0.83 -1.37 8.17
N PRO A 116 1.81 -0.71 7.50
CA PRO A 116 1.62 -0.21 6.14
C PRO A 116 1.13 -1.25 5.12
N ALA A 117 1.46 -2.52 5.32
CA ALA A 117 1.02 -3.62 4.45
C ALA A 117 -0.51 -3.88 4.49
N ARG A 118 -1.21 -3.40 5.53
CA ARG A 118 -2.67 -3.52 5.67
C ARG A 118 -3.43 -2.30 5.17
N TYR A 119 -2.72 -1.24 4.87
CA TYR A 119 -3.31 0.06 4.60
C TYR A 119 -4.35 0.03 3.46
N LEU A 120 -4.04 -0.62 2.31
CA LEU A 120 -4.96 -0.64 1.17
C LEU A 120 -6.26 -1.39 1.50
N GLU A 121 -6.18 -2.51 2.19
CA GLU A 121 -7.36 -3.26 2.64
C GLU A 121 -8.25 -2.41 3.58
N SER A 122 -7.61 -1.70 4.51
CA SER A 122 -8.33 -0.91 5.51
C SER A 122 -8.95 0.35 4.92
N ILE A 123 -8.26 1.04 4.01
CA ILE A 123 -8.79 2.24 3.38
C ILE A 123 -9.97 1.92 2.45
N GLU A 124 -9.89 0.84 1.66
CA GLU A 124 -11.02 0.37 0.84
C GLU A 124 -12.25 0.08 1.70
N ALA A 125 -12.06 -0.64 2.80
CA ALA A 125 -13.17 -1.00 3.69
C ALA A 125 -13.77 0.21 4.42
N LEU A 126 -12.97 1.22 4.80
CA LEU A 126 -13.47 2.46 5.38
C LEU A 126 -14.23 3.28 4.34
N PHE A 127 -13.72 3.41 3.12
CA PHE A 127 -14.43 4.11 2.05
C PHE A 127 -15.74 3.40 1.67
N ALA A 128 -15.76 2.09 1.61
CA ALA A 128 -16.97 1.32 1.33
C ALA A 128 -18.10 1.57 2.33
N THR A 129 -17.76 2.01 3.55
CA THR A 129 -18.72 2.31 4.62
C THR A 129 -18.74 3.80 5.01
N GLN A 130 -18.19 4.68 4.16
CA GLN A 130 -18.00 6.09 4.45
C GLN A 130 -19.29 6.80 4.89
N PRO A 131 -20.43 6.72 4.17
CA PRO A 131 -21.65 7.41 4.59
C PRO A 131 -22.14 6.97 5.97
N GLN A 132 -22.01 5.68 6.28
CA GLN A 132 -22.49 5.09 7.54
C GLN A 132 -21.67 5.57 8.74
N TRP A 133 -20.34 5.53 8.67
CA TRP A 133 -19.52 5.97 9.79
C TRP A 133 -19.49 7.50 9.93
N MET A 134 -19.60 8.26 8.84
CA MET A 134 -19.75 9.71 8.90
C MET A 134 -21.06 10.11 9.60
N GLN A 135 -22.19 9.48 9.24
CA GLN A 135 -23.48 9.72 9.89
C GLN A 135 -23.42 9.40 11.39
N LYS A 136 -22.83 8.28 11.77
CA LYS A 136 -22.66 7.91 13.19
C LYS A 136 -21.77 8.91 13.92
N GLY A 137 -20.65 9.28 13.34
CA GLY A 137 -19.70 10.23 13.90
C GLY A 137 -20.32 11.60 14.16
N ALA A 138 -21.15 12.09 13.24
CA ALA A 138 -21.88 13.35 13.40
C ALA A 138 -22.72 13.40 14.68
N GLY A 139 -23.21 12.26 15.14
CA GLY A 139 -23.93 12.16 16.42
C GLY A 139 -23.07 12.48 17.65
N ALA A 140 -21.74 12.40 17.57
CA ALA A 140 -20.86 12.71 18.70
C ALA A 140 -20.98 14.18 19.15
N ALA A 141 -21.14 15.11 18.22
CA ALA A 141 -21.29 16.54 18.52
C ALA A 141 -22.63 16.87 19.22
N ALA A 142 -23.63 16.01 19.10
CA ALA A 142 -24.91 16.19 19.76
C ALA A 142 -24.94 15.72 21.24
N VAL A 143 -23.85 15.09 21.70
CA VAL A 143 -23.76 14.61 23.08
C VAL A 143 -23.54 15.79 24.04
N PRO A 144 -24.35 15.93 25.11
CA PRO A 144 -24.15 17.00 26.10
C PRO A 144 -22.72 17.04 26.64
N GLY A 145 -22.16 18.23 26.72
CA GLY A 145 -20.78 18.43 27.18
C GLY A 145 -19.69 18.17 26.12
N PHE A 146 -20.04 17.89 24.88
CA PHE A 146 -19.05 17.71 23.82
C PHE A 146 -18.18 18.96 23.61
N ASP A 147 -18.78 20.15 23.61
CA ASP A 147 -18.07 21.40 23.37
C ASP A 147 -17.04 21.74 24.45
N SER A 148 -17.26 21.29 25.69
CA SER A 148 -16.34 21.51 26.83
C SER A 148 -15.14 20.56 26.84
N LYS A 149 -15.09 19.56 25.95
CA LYS A 149 -13.98 18.60 25.86
C LYS A 149 -12.75 19.23 25.20
N SER A 150 -11.58 18.75 25.59
CA SER A 150 -10.34 19.03 24.86
C SER A 150 -10.39 18.51 23.41
N SER A 151 -9.50 18.97 22.57
CA SER A 151 -9.41 18.51 21.16
C SER A 151 -9.24 16.99 21.06
N ASP A 152 -8.40 16.39 21.91
CA ASP A 152 -8.14 14.94 21.92
C ASP A 152 -9.35 14.15 22.38
N GLU A 153 -10.07 14.65 23.41
CA GLU A 153 -11.31 14.02 23.87
C GLU A 153 -12.42 14.09 22.82
N LYS A 154 -12.52 15.20 22.09
CA LYS A 154 -13.45 15.36 20.95
C LYS A 154 -13.09 14.38 19.85
N MET A 155 -11.84 14.29 19.46
CA MET A 155 -11.37 13.38 18.44
C MET A 155 -11.63 11.90 18.82
N LEU A 156 -11.34 11.53 20.06
CA LEU A 156 -11.63 10.18 20.57
C LEU A 156 -13.15 9.88 20.60
N ALA A 157 -13.96 10.87 20.99
CA ALA A 157 -15.43 10.72 21.00
C ALA A 157 -15.96 10.51 19.58
N VAL A 158 -15.48 11.28 18.60
CA VAL A 158 -15.82 11.13 17.18
C VAL A 158 -15.40 9.76 16.67
N ALA A 159 -14.16 9.33 16.95
CA ALA A 159 -13.66 8.03 16.51
C ALA A 159 -14.50 6.86 17.02
N ARG A 160 -14.92 6.91 18.29
CA ARG A 160 -15.79 5.89 18.90
C ARG A 160 -17.21 5.94 18.35
N ALA A 161 -17.80 7.13 18.24
CA ALA A 161 -19.13 7.29 17.68
C ALA A 161 -19.21 6.80 16.23
N SER A 162 -18.16 7.03 15.44
CA SER A 162 -18.01 6.50 14.07
C SER A 162 -17.89 4.97 14.03
N GLY A 163 -17.64 4.31 15.17
CA GLY A 163 -17.43 2.86 15.27
C GLY A 163 -16.05 2.41 14.83
N PHE A 164 -15.06 3.32 14.82
CA PHE A 164 -13.70 2.99 14.41
C PHE A 164 -13.00 2.02 15.38
N ASP A 165 -13.32 2.08 16.68
CA ASP A 165 -12.85 1.12 17.66
C ASP A 165 -13.22 -0.32 17.27
N SER A 166 -14.46 -0.55 16.93
CA SER A 166 -14.97 -1.85 16.48
C SER A 166 -14.43 -2.24 15.09
N PHE A 167 -14.28 -1.25 14.18
CA PHE A 167 -13.73 -1.48 12.84
C PHE A 167 -12.28 -1.98 12.91
N PHE A 168 -11.43 -1.28 13.65
CA PHE A 168 -10.02 -1.63 13.77
C PHE A 168 -9.80 -2.85 14.68
N ALA A 169 -10.67 -3.10 15.68
CA ALA A 169 -10.63 -4.32 16.48
C ALA A 169 -10.80 -5.58 15.63
N ARG A 170 -11.75 -5.57 14.68
CA ARG A 170 -11.91 -6.68 13.73
C ARG A 170 -10.69 -6.90 12.82
N ARG A 171 -9.81 -5.90 12.73
CA ARG A 171 -8.53 -5.94 12.01
C ARG A 171 -7.34 -6.21 12.91
N GLY A 172 -7.57 -6.57 14.18
CA GLY A 172 -6.55 -6.98 15.13
C GLY A 172 -5.90 -5.83 15.92
N MET A 173 -6.44 -4.60 15.86
CA MET A 173 -6.01 -3.52 16.74
C MET A 173 -6.65 -3.70 18.12
N SER A 174 -5.84 -3.89 19.16
CA SER A 174 -6.38 -3.99 20.52
C SER A 174 -6.95 -2.66 21.02
N PRO A 175 -7.84 -2.66 22.02
CA PRO A 175 -8.34 -1.43 22.63
C PRO A 175 -7.22 -0.53 23.16
N GLN A 176 -6.14 -1.12 23.67
CA GLN A 176 -4.96 -0.41 24.16
C GLN A 176 -4.19 0.24 22.98
N ALA A 177 -4.00 -0.49 21.86
CA ALA A 177 -3.37 0.05 20.67
C ALA A 177 -4.21 1.17 20.04
N PHE A 178 -5.54 1.04 20.03
CA PHE A 178 -6.44 2.09 19.58
C PHE A 178 -6.29 3.36 20.43
N ALA A 179 -6.33 3.23 21.75
CA ALA A 179 -6.17 4.37 22.67
C ALA A 179 -4.78 5.00 22.53
N ALA A 180 -3.73 4.20 22.44
CA ALA A 180 -2.37 4.67 22.24
C ALA A 180 -2.19 5.42 20.91
N CYS A 181 -2.80 4.91 19.83
CA CYS A 181 -2.79 5.60 18.53
C CYS A 181 -3.46 6.97 18.60
N MET A 182 -4.64 7.03 19.21
CA MET A 182 -5.40 8.29 19.35
C MET A 182 -4.69 9.32 20.24
N ALA A 183 -3.84 8.88 21.17
CA ALA A 183 -3.06 9.73 22.08
C ALA A 183 -1.62 9.99 21.60
N ASP A 184 -1.22 9.47 20.43
CA ASP A 184 0.14 9.67 19.90
C ASP A 184 0.28 11.08 19.32
N GLU A 185 0.73 12.04 20.14
CA GLU A 185 0.93 13.42 19.74
C GLU A 185 1.88 13.56 18.54
N LYS A 186 2.91 12.71 18.45
CA LYS A 186 3.85 12.74 17.33
C LYS A 186 3.17 12.32 16.01
N ALA A 187 2.34 11.28 16.06
CA ALA A 187 1.58 10.84 14.90
C ALA A 187 0.52 11.89 14.49
N GLN A 188 -0.13 12.53 15.47
CA GLN A 188 -1.06 13.63 15.23
C GLN A 188 -0.36 14.83 14.57
N GLN A 189 0.78 15.27 15.12
CA GLN A 189 1.56 16.38 14.55
C GLN A 189 2.04 16.08 13.14
N GLN A 190 2.51 14.86 12.89
CA GLN A 190 2.95 14.44 11.55
C GLN A 190 1.79 14.43 10.55
N LEU A 191 0.60 13.99 10.96
CA LEU A 191 -0.59 14.01 10.12
C LEU A 191 -1.06 15.45 9.86
N ALA A 192 -1.10 16.29 10.88
CA ALA A 192 -1.43 17.71 10.75
C ALA A 192 -0.46 18.44 9.80
N GLN A 193 0.83 18.17 9.93
CA GLN A 193 1.85 18.72 9.04
C GLN A 193 1.67 18.26 7.59
N MET A 194 1.35 16.97 7.39
CA MET A 194 1.06 16.43 6.05
C MET A 194 -0.16 17.11 5.43
N ALA A 195 -1.22 17.30 6.20
CA ALA A 195 -2.42 18.00 5.76
C ALA A 195 -2.12 19.47 5.41
N GLY A 196 -1.42 20.20 6.29
CA GLY A 196 -0.99 21.57 6.04
C GLY A 196 -0.13 21.67 4.77
N ASN A 197 0.85 20.78 4.64
CA ASN A 197 1.68 20.72 3.43
C ASN A 197 0.84 20.49 2.16
N SER A 198 -0.18 19.63 2.21
CA SER A 198 -1.03 19.36 1.06
C SER A 198 -1.79 20.61 0.59
N TRP A 199 -2.40 21.33 1.54
CA TRP A 199 -3.23 22.50 1.23
C TRP A 199 -2.41 23.78 0.95
N GLU A 200 -1.35 24.02 1.72
CA GLU A 200 -0.59 25.27 1.69
C GLU A 200 0.62 25.19 0.76
N ARG A 201 1.56 24.24 1.02
CA ARG A 201 2.80 24.11 0.24
C ARG A 201 2.54 23.56 -1.16
N ASP A 202 1.80 22.43 -1.23
CA ASP A 202 1.53 21.74 -2.49
C ASP A 202 0.33 22.37 -3.22
N ALA A 203 -0.42 23.26 -2.53
CA ALA A 203 -1.54 24.03 -3.05
C ALA A 203 -2.50 23.19 -3.90
N ILE A 204 -2.98 22.07 -3.33
CA ILE A 204 -3.93 21.19 -4.03
C ILE A 204 -5.28 21.88 -4.15
N PRO A 205 -5.96 21.79 -5.31
CA PRO A 205 -7.27 22.44 -5.50
C PRO A 205 -8.41 21.68 -4.81
N GLY A 206 -8.19 20.41 -4.47
CA GLY A 206 -9.18 19.50 -3.90
C GLY A 206 -8.69 18.07 -3.79
N THR A 207 -9.58 17.18 -3.40
CA THR A 207 -9.34 15.73 -3.33
C THR A 207 -10.41 14.96 -4.10
N PRO A 208 -10.06 13.85 -4.78
CA PRO A 208 -8.70 13.35 -4.95
C PRO A 208 -7.88 14.23 -5.89
N LEU A 209 -6.56 14.29 -5.66
CA LEU A 209 -5.61 14.80 -6.65
C LEU A 209 -4.56 13.73 -6.93
N ILE A 210 -4.31 13.47 -8.20
CA ILE A 210 -3.36 12.47 -8.66
C ILE A 210 -2.12 13.14 -9.24
N LEU A 211 -0.93 12.61 -8.86
CA LEU A 211 0.32 12.92 -9.55
C LEU A 211 0.88 11.64 -10.17
N ILE A 212 1.37 11.72 -11.39
CA ILE A 212 2.13 10.65 -12.06
C ILE A 212 3.54 11.18 -12.31
N ASN A 213 4.54 10.52 -11.73
CA ASN A 213 5.95 10.93 -11.84
C ASN A 213 6.15 12.42 -11.51
N GLY A 214 5.47 12.89 -10.45
CA GLY A 214 5.54 14.26 -9.94
C GLY A 214 4.72 15.30 -10.73
N LYS A 215 4.03 14.90 -11.81
CA LYS A 215 3.17 15.80 -12.60
C LYS A 215 1.71 15.63 -12.19
N ARG A 216 1.04 16.73 -11.87
CA ARG A 216 -0.41 16.74 -11.61
C ARG A 216 -1.18 16.25 -12.84
N GLN A 217 -2.21 15.47 -12.58
CA GLN A 217 -3.17 15.00 -13.58
C GLN A 217 -4.51 15.67 -13.30
N GLU A 218 -4.94 16.47 -14.24
CA GLU A 218 -6.24 17.14 -14.12
C GLU A 218 -7.36 16.22 -14.64
N GLY A 219 -8.56 16.36 -14.09
CA GLY A 219 -9.76 15.66 -14.57
C GLY A 219 -9.76 14.16 -14.30
N VAL A 220 -9.02 13.67 -13.30
CA VAL A 220 -9.06 12.27 -12.89
C VAL A 220 -10.12 12.09 -11.83
N HIS A 221 -11.25 11.48 -12.20
CA HIS A 221 -12.40 11.27 -11.32
C HIS A 221 -12.69 9.79 -11.07
N ASP A 222 -12.26 8.90 -11.99
CA ASP A 222 -12.52 7.47 -11.95
C ASP A 222 -11.36 6.65 -12.54
N TRP A 223 -11.55 5.34 -12.63
CA TRP A 223 -10.54 4.45 -13.21
C TRP A 223 -10.36 4.63 -14.71
N ALA A 224 -11.43 4.97 -15.43
CA ALA A 224 -11.37 5.17 -16.88
C ALA A 224 -10.51 6.38 -17.27
N ASP A 225 -10.48 7.41 -16.41
CA ASP A 225 -9.57 8.55 -16.56
C ASP A 225 -8.13 8.18 -16.19
N LEU A 226 -7.94 7.43 -15.09
CA LEU A 226 -6.62 7.15 -14.51
C LEU A 226 -5.81 6.13 -15.30
N GLU A 227 -6.42 5.03 -15.73
CA GLU A 227 -5.69 3.91 -16.37
C GLU A 227 -4.94 4.31 -17.63
N PRO A 228 -5.53 5.08 -18.58
CA PRO A 228 -4.83 5.54 -19.79
C PRO A 228 -3.56 6.34 -19.47
N LEU A 229 -3.59 7.17 -18.43
CA LEU A 229 -2.45 7.98 -17.99
C LEU A 229 -1.32 7.11 -17.43
N ILE A 230 -1.66 6.10 -16.61
CA ILE A 230 -0.69 5.11 -16.14
C ILE A 230 -0.06 4.36 -17.31
N ARG A 231 -0.88 3.88 -18.26
CA ARG A 231 -0.40 3.18 -19.46
C ARG A 231 0.51 4.04 -20.32
N ALA A 232 0.20 5.31 -20.46
CA ALA A 232 1.05 6.26 -21.20
C ALA A 232 2.41 6.45 -20.51
N ALA A 233 2.42 6.55 -19.16
CA ALA A 233 3.65 6.71 -18.36
C ALA A 233 4.52 5.43 -18.34
N LEU A 234 3.95 4.28 -18.69
CA LEU A 234 4.67 2.99 -18.77
C LEU A 234 5.36 2.79 -20.13
N LYS A 235 5.04 3.54 -21.17
CA LYS A 235 5.74 3.52 -22.47
C LYS A 235 7.07 4.23 -22.36
#